data_d12a10c3a3c058921772062a6023d38a
#
_entry.id   d12a10c3a3c058921772062a6023d38a
#
_cell.length_a   1.000
_cell.length_b   1.000
_cell.length_c   1.000
_cell.angle_alpha   90.00
_cell.angle_beta   90.00
_cell.angle_gamma   90.00
#
_symmetry.space_group_name_H-M   'P 1'
#
loop_
_entity.id
_entity.type
_entity.pdbx_description
1 polymer ?
#
loop_
_entity_poly.entity_id
_entity_poly.type
_entity_poly.pdbx_seq_one_letter_code
_entity_poly.pdbx_strand_id
1 'polypeptide(L)'
;MKRGKRYVEAAKAIDRATLYDTADAIALVKKSAVAKFDETIEAHLRTGCDGRHADQQIRGAVVLPHGTGKTVRILVFAKGPKADEAQAAGADFVGAEDLIPKIQNEGWLDFDVVVATPDMMGVVGRLGRVLGPKGLMPNPKAGTVTMDVTKAVNDIKAGKIEYRLD
;
A
#
# COMPACT_ATOMS: atom_id res chain seq x y z
N MET A 1 15.50 -1.13 -29.33
CA MET A 1 14.14 -0.57 -29.43
C MET A 1 14.23 0.95 -29.58
N LYS A 2 13.61 1.57 -30.61
CA LYS A 2 13.64 3.03 -30.77
C LYS A 2 12.72 3.67 -29.71
N ARG A 3 13.27 4.54 -28.86
CA ARG A 3 12.52 5.29 -27.85
C ARG A 3 11.86 6.53 -28.46
N GLY A 4 10.71 6.94 -27.91
CA GLY A 4 9.99 8.11 -28.40
C GLY A 4 10.78 9.41 -28.21
N LYS A 5 10.55 10.42 -29.07
CA LYS A 5 11.24 11.70 -29.06
C LYS A 5 11.19 12.40 -27.69
N ARG A 6 10.01 12.43 -27.04
CA ARG A 6 9.81 13.04 -25.71
C ARG A 6 10.67 12.38 -24.64
N TYR A 7 10.75 11.03 -24.65
CA TYR A 7 11.60 10.30 -23.72
C TYR A 7 13.09 10.66 -23.90
N VAL A 8 13.54 10.70 -25.17
CA VAL A 8 14.94 11.05 -25.48
C VAL A 8 15.27 12.45 -25.00
N GLU A 9 14.35 13.38 -25.11
CA GLU A 9 14.52 14.76 -24.67
C GLU A 9 14.55 14.87 -23.13
N ALA A 10 13.61 14.24 -22.44
CA ALA A 10 13.59 14.19 -20.97
C ALA A 10 14.85 13.51 -20.41
N ALA A 11 15.33 12.44 -21.05
CA ALA A 11 16.52 11.71 -20.63
C ALA A 11 17.84 12.52 -20.77
N LYS A 12 17.88 13.54 -21.62
CA LYS A 12 19.07 14.42 -21.75
C LYS A 12 19.34 15.27 -20.51
N ALA A 13 18.30 15.53 -19.71
CA ALA A 13 18.40 16.32 -18.48
C ALA A 13 19.02 15.52 -17.32
N ILE A 14 19.18 14.20 -17.46
CA ILE A 14 19.63 13.31 -16.39
C ILE A 14 20.95 12.65 -16.78
N ASP A 15 22.01 12.97 -16.06
CA ASP A 15 23.27 12.23 -16.17
C ASP A 15 23.23 11.01 -15.25
N ARG A 16 23.34 9.81 -15.81
CA ARG A 16 23.28 8.55 -15.07
C ARG A 16 24.56 8.21 -14.32
N ALA A 17 25.64 8.87 -14.62
CA ALA A 17 26.93 8.68 -13.94
C ALA A 17 27.04 9.57 -12.69
N THR A 18 26.24 10.61 -12.59
CA THR A 18 26.25 11.57 -11.48
C THR A 18 25.37 11.09 -10.34
N LEU A 19 25.88 11.14 -9.11
CA LEU A 19 25.10 10.95 -7.89
C LEU A 19 24.52 12.31 -7.50
N TYR A 20 23.20 12.38 -7.46
CA TYR A 20 22.48 13.60 -7.10
C TYR A 20 22.10 13.58 -5.62
N ASP A 21 22.11 14.74 -4.97
CA ASP A 21 21.49 14.92 -3.66
C ASP A 21 19.99 14.69 -3.74
N THR A 22 19.38 14.24 -2.65
CA THR A 22 17.95 13.85 -2.60
C THR A 22 17.02 14.95 -3.08
N ALA A 23 17.27 16.21 -2.68
CA ALA A 23 16.46 17.35 -3.09
C ALA A 23 16.56 17.61 -4.60
N ASP A 24 17.77 17.57 -5.16
CA ASP A 24 18.03 17.77 -6.59
C ASP A 24 17.45 16.63 -7.41
N ALA A 25 17.57 15.38 -6.94
CA ALA A 25 16.97 14.22 -7.58
C ALA A 25 15.45 14.37 -7.69
N ILE A 26 14.77 14.78 -6.62
CA ILE A 26 13.33 15.01 -6.61
C ILE A 26 12.94 16.15 -7.57
N ALA A 27 13.71 17.25 -7.58
CA ALA A 27 13.48 18.36 -8.51
C ALA A 27 13.65 17.94 -9.97
N LEU A 28 14.64 17.10 -10.29
CA LEU A 28 14.84 16.52 -11.62
C LEU A 28 13.71 15.59 -12.01
N VAL A 29 13.25 14.72 -11.11
CA VAL A 29 12.09 13.82 -11.36
C VAL A 29 10.86 14.65 -11.71
N LYS A 30 10.53 15.68 -10.92
CA LYS A 30 9.41 16.57 -11.21
C LYS A 30 9.55 17.29 -12.56
N LYS A 31 10.77 17.74 -12.91
CA LYS A 31 11.04 18.40 -14.19
C LYS A 31 10.96 17.44 -15.39
N SER A 32 11.24 16.15 -15.18
CA SER A 32 11.17 15.13 -16.22
C SER A 32 9.76 14.61 -16.49
N ALA A 33 8.78 14.92 -15.63
CA ALA A 33 7.38 14.59 -15.83
C ALA A 33 6.83 15.35 -17.04
N VAL A 34 6.49 14.62 -18.10
CA VAL A 34 6.04 15.19 -19.40
C VAL A 34 4.67 14.66 -19.82
N ALA A 35 4.05 13.80 -19.02
CA ALA A 35 2.72 13.27 -19.30
C ALA A 35 1.63 14.32 -19.03
N LYS A 36 0.45 14.13 -19.66
CA LYS A 36 -0.72 14.99 -19.44
C LYS A 36 -1.68 14.39 -18.41
N PHE A 37 -1.20 13.52 -17.57
CA PHE A 37 -1.93 12.86 -16.48
C PHE A 37 -1.04 12.81 -15.25
N ASP A 38 -1.60 12.53 -14.08
CA ASP A 38 -0.87 12.40 -12.83
C ASP A 38 0.05 11.17 -12.88
N GLU A 39 1.36 11.42 -12.86
CA GLU A 39 2.37 10.36 -12.90
C GLU A 39 2.66 9.87 -11.48
N THR A 40 2.96 8.58 -11.32
CA THR A 40 3.36 7.99 -10.05
C THR A 40 4.88 8.09 -9.87
N ILE A 41 5.30 8.52 -8.69
CA ILE A 41 6.71 8.52 -8.28
C ILE A 41 6.96 7.27 -7.44
N GLU A 42 7.95 6.48 -7.83
CA GLU A 42 8.37 5.27 -7.13
C GLU A 42 9.83 5.40 -6.69
N ALA A 43 10.14 4.94 -5.48
CA ALA A 43 11.50 4.88 -4.96
C ALA A 43 11.97 3.42 -4.90
N HIS A 44 13.09 3.12 -5.55
CA HIS A 44 13.73 1.82 -5.51
C HIS A 44 15.08 1.94 -4.78
N LEU A 45 15.20 1.22 -3.65
CA LEU A 45 16.40 1.23 -2.81
C LEU A 45 17.17 -0.08 -2.97
N ARG A 46 18.44 0.01 -3.32
CA ARG A 46 19.34 -1.13 -3.31
C ARG A 46 19.92 -1.35 -1.92
N THR A 47 19.37 -2.30 -1.18
CA THR A 47 19.73 -2.56 0.23
C THR A 47 20.98 -3.44 0.39
N GLY A 48 21.37 -4.19 -0.65
CA GLY A 48 22.41 -5.22 -0.55
C GLY A 48 21.95 -6.51 0.13
N CYS A 49 20.67 -6.62 0.48
CA CYS A 49 20.09 -7.83 1.08
C CYS A 49 19.75 -8.88 0.00
N ASP A 50 19.88 -10.17 0.38
CA ASP A 50 19.41 -11.29 -0.46
C ASP A 50 18.09 -11.83 0.11
N GLY A 51 16.99 -11.63 -0.63
CA GLY A 51 15.64 -12.06 -0.25
C GLY A 51 15.44 -13.58 -0.16
N ARG A 52 16.44 -14.39 -0.59
CA ARG A 52 16.40 -15.86 -0.45
C ARG A 52 16.69 -16.30 0.98
N HIS A 53 17.37 -15.46 1.77
CA HIS A 53 17.69 -15.73 3.16
C HIS A 53 16.63 -15.14 4.07
N ALA A 54 16.06 -15.96 4.94
CA ALA A 54 14.98 -15.56 5.83
C ALA A 54 15.35 -14.43 6.82
N ASP A 55 16.62 -14.38 7.23
CA ASP A 55 17.20 -13.36 8.11
C ASP A 55 17.45 -12.03 7.41
N GLN A 56 17.51 -12.01 6.08
CA GLN A 56 17.69 -10.81 5.27
C GLN A 56 16.39 -10.27 4.68
N GLN A 57 15.27 -10.90 4.96
CA GLN A 57 13.96 -10.45 4.50
C GLN A 57 13.51 -9.19 5.24
N ILE A 58 13.31 -8.11 4.49
CA ILE A 58 12.79 -6.84 4.99
C ILE A 58 11.30 -6.73 4.64
N ARG A 59 10.46 -6.56 5.66
CA ARG A 59 9.05 -6.22 5.50
C ARG A 59 8.59 -5.39 6.69
N GLY A 60 7.95 -4.27 6.42
CA GLY A 60 7.45 -3.38 7.45
C GLY A 60 6.46 -2.36 6.90
N ALA A 61 6.06 -1.45 7.76
CA ALA A 61 5.20 -0.34 7.40
C ALA A 61 5.71 0.96 8.05
N VAL A 62 5.47 2.07 7.40
CA VAL A 62 5.80 3.41 7.88
C VAL A 62 4.65 4.37 7.57
N VAL A 63 4.37 5.29 8.47
CA VAL A 63 3.42 6.37 8.23
C VAL A 63 4.21 7.56 7.68
N LEU A 64 3.83 8.04 6.49
CA LEU A 64 4.49 9.17 5.87
C LEU A 64 4.01 10.48 6.51
N PRO A 65 4.92 11.42 6.85
CA PRO A 65 4.56 12.65 7.56
C PRO A 65 3.61 13.56 6.76
N HIS A 66 3.62 13.46 5.44
CA HIS A 66 2.76 14.25 4.54
C HIS A 66 1.77 13.38 3.76
N GLY A 67 1.60 12.11 4.15
CA GLY A 67 0.71 11.17 3.48
C GLY A 67 1.17 10.78 2.07
N THR A 68 0.27 10.14 1.33
CA THR A 68 0.51 9.68 -0.06
C THR A 68 -0.18 10.55 -1.11
N GLY A 69 -0.99 11.53 -0.69
CA GLY A 69 -1.84 12.33 -1.60
C GLY A 69 -3.02 11.57 -2.19
N LYS A 70 -3.24 10.31 -1.80
CA LYS A 70 -4.37 9.49 -2.26
C LYS A 70 -5.39 9.31 -1.15
N THR A 71 -6.67 9.38 -1.49
CA THR A 71 -7.76 8.96 -0.60
C THR A 71 -7.86 7.44 -0.68
N VAL A 72 -7.65 6.78 0.45
CA VAL A 72 -7.63 5.32 0.56
C VAL A 72 -8.96 4.83 1.13
N ARG A 73 -9.62 3.89 0.46
CA ARG A 73 -10.84 3.24 0.94
C ARG A 73 -10.47 2.03 1.78
N ILE A 74 -10.93 2.01 3.01
CA ILE A 74 -10.54 1.02 4.01
C ILE A 74 -11.71 0.08 4.29
N LEU A 75 -11.47 -1.23 4.11
CA LEU A 75 -12.35 -2.29 4.55
C LEU A 75 -11.85 -2.86 5.87
N VAL A 76 -12.72 -2.96 6.87
CA VAL A 76 -12.39 -3.53 8.18
C VAL A 76 -13.22 -4.79 8.44
N PHE A 77 -12.53 -5.89 8.71
CA PHE A 77 -13.14 -7.12 9.22
C PHE A 77 -13.07 -7.14 10.74
N ALA A 78 -14.19 -6.86 11.38
CA ALA A 78 -14.32 -6.86 12.85
C ALA A 78 -15.72 -7.26 13.28
N LYS A 79 -15.86 -7.73 14.53
CA LYS A 79 -17.13 -8.10 15.14
C LYS A 79 -17.38 -7.28 16.41
N GLY A 80 -18.70 -7.08 16.73
CA GLY A 80 -19.13 -6.44 17.96
C GLY A 80 -18.56 -5.03 18.15
N PRO A 81 -18.11 -4.66 19.36
CA PRO A 81 -17.63 -3.31 19.66
C PRO A 81 -16.49 -2.83 18.75
N LYS A 82 -15.67 -3.76 18.22
CA LYS A 82 -14.58 -3.43 17.30
C LYS A 82 -15.06 -2.98 15.92
N ALA A 83 -16.24 -3.42 15.51
CA ALA A 83 -16.88 -2.92 14.30
C ALA A 83 -17.36 -1.47 14.49
N ASP A 84 -17.93 -1.15 15.65
CA ASP A 84 -18.36 0.21 15.97
C ASP A 84 -17.16 1.16 16.08
N GLU A 85 -16.07 0.72 16.72
CA GLU A 85 -14.78 1.46 16.76
C GLU A 85 -14.24 1.75 15.36
N ALA A 86 -14.28 0.76 14.46
CA ALA A 86 -13.83 0.92 13.08
C ALA A 86 -14.65 1.97 12.32
N GLN A 87 -15.97 1.92 12.51
CA GLN A 87 -16.88 2.86 11.87
C GLN A 87 -16.68 4.28 12.42
N ALA A 88 -16.53 4.42 13.75
CA ALA A 88 -16.23 5.70 14.39
C ALA A 88 -14.88 6.29 13.96
N ALA A 89 -13.86 5.44 13.69
CA ALA A 89 -12.58 5.84 13.14
C ALA A 89 -12.65 6.25 11.65
N GLY A 90 -13.81 6.03 11.02
CA GLY A 90 -14.08 6.41 9.65
C GLY A 90 -13.65 5.38 8.61
N ALA A 91 -13.68 4.09 8.92
CA ALA A 91 -13.55 3.05 7.90
C ALA A 91 -14.70 3.17 6.89
N ASP A 92 -14.38 2.97 5.61
CA ASP A 92 -15.37 3.11 4.52
C ASP A 92 -16.33 1.91 4.48
N PHE A 93 -15.81 0.74 4.80
CA PHE A 93 -16.58 -0.49 4.87
C PHE A 93 -16.21 -1.26 6.14
N VAL A 94 -17.23 -1.72 6.86
CA VAL A 94 -17.06 -2.54 8.07
C VAL A 94 -18.01 -3.73 7.97
N GLY A 95 -17.51 -4.92 8.25
CA GLY A 95 -18.32 -6.12 8.26
C GLY A 95 -17.56 -7.34 8.77
N ALA A 96 -18.22 -8.47 8.73
CA ALA A 96 -17.68 -9.74 9.21
C ALA A 96 -17.78 -10.83 8.13
N GLU A 97 -18.50 -11.91 8.42
CA GLU A 97 -18.68 -13.03 7.51
C GLU A 97 -19.61 -12.72 6.33
N ASP A 98 -20.46 -11.72 6.48
CA ASP A 98 -21.41 -11.23 5.48
C ASP A 98 -20.72 -10.68 4.22
N LEU A 99 -19.50 -10.15 4.35
CA LEU A 99 -18.74 -9.61 3.22
C LEU A 99 -18.02 -10.68 2.39
N ILE A 100 -17.87 -11.90 2.91
CA ILE A 100 -17.17 -12.97 2.20
C ILE A 100 -17.85 -13.34 0.90
N PRO A 101 -19.17 -13.63 0.86
CA PRO A 101 -19.86 -13.94 -0.39
C PRO A 101 -19.73 -12.82 -1.41
N LYS A 102 -19.82 -11.57 -0.96
CA LYS A 102 -19.73 -10.38 -1.80
C LYS A 102 -18.35 -10.28 -2.49
N ILE A 103 -17.28 -10.52 -1.75
CA ILE A 103 -15.92 -10.50 -2.29
C ILE A 103 -15.64 -11.73 -3.15
N GLN A 104 -16.07 -12.93 -2.71
CA GLN A 104 -15.74 -14.18 -3.34
C GLN A 104 -16.57 -14.46 -4.60
N ASN A 105 -17.88 -14.19 -4.55
CA ASN A 105 -18.83 -14.56 -5.60
C ASN A 105 -19.11 -13.41 -6.56
N GLU A 106 -19.22 -12.19 -6.04
CA GLU A 106 -19.51 -10.99 -6.82
C GLU A 106 -18.26 -10.27 -7.31
N GLY A 107 -17.06 -10.64 -6.77
CA GLY A 107 -15.81 -9.99 -7.14
C GLY A 107 -15.70 -8.55 -6.67
N TRP A 108 -16.46 -8.17 -5.64
CA TRP A 108 -16.43 -6.81 -5.10
C TRP A 108 -15.09 -6.50 -4.42
N LEU A 109 -14.38 -5.52 -4.94
CA LEU A 109 -13.05 -5.11 -4.50
C LEU A 109 -12.90 -3.57 -4.51
N ASP A 110 -13.97 -2.85 -4.18
CA ASP A 110 -14.00 -1.39 -4.16
C ASP A 110 -13.32 -0.79 -2.92
N PHE A 111 -12.22 -1.38 -2.50
CA PHE A 111 -11.38 -0.94 -1.38
C PHE A 111 -9.91 -1.08 -1.73
N ASP A 112 -9.08 -0.29 -1.08
CA ASP A 112 -7.64 -0.20 -1.36
C ASP A 112 -6.79 -0.85 -0.25
N VAL A 113 -7.31 -0.92 0.98
CA VAL A 113 -6.64 -1.57 2.12
C VAL A 113 -7.66 -2.37 2.93
N VAL A 114 -7.21 -3.54 3.41
CA VAL A 114 -8.00 -4.40 4.31
C VAL A 114 -7.34 -4.45 5.68
N VAL A 115 -8.11 -4.17 6.71
CA VAL A 115 -7.73 -4.34 8.12
C VAL A 115 -8.57 -5.46 8.71
N ALA A 116 -7.99 -6.29 9.56
CA ALA A 116 -8.72 -7.36 10.23
C ALA A 116 -8.30 -7.47 11.69
N THR A 117 -9.26 -7.79 12.55
CA THR A 117 -8.93 -8.25 13.91
C THR A 117 -8.40 -9.68 13.87
N PRO A 118 -7.51 -10.09 14.79
CA PRO A 118 -6.91 -11.42 14.78
C PRO A 118 -7.92 -12.58 14.78
N ASP A 119 -9.04 -12.42 15.47
CA ASP A 119 -10.15 -13.37 15.51
C ASP A 119 -10.84 -13.55 14.14
N MET A 120 -10.85 -12.51 13.31
CA MET A 120 -11.41 -12.57 11.96
C MET A 120 -10.48 -13.17 10.91
N MET A 121 -9.20 -13.37 11.23
CA MET A 121 -8.22 -13.89 10.26
C MET A 121 -8.55 -15.31 9.76
N GLY A 122 -9.20 -16.15 10.58
CA GLY A 122 -9.67 -17.46 10.15
C GLY A 122 -10.72 -17.38 9.03
N VAL A 123 -11.54 -16.34 9.08
CA VAL A 123 -12.59 -16.05 8.09
C VAL A 123 -11.98 -15.40 6.84
N VAL A 124 -11.16 -14.37 7.03
CA VAL A 124 -10.45 -13.64 5.96
C VAL A 124 -9.49 -14.56 5.19
N GLY A 125 -8.92 -15.57 5.84
CA GLY A 125 -8.06 -16.59 5.21
C GLY A 125 -8.71 -17.30 4.03
N ARG A 126 -10.04 -17.46 4.03
CA ARG A 126 -10.80 -18.03 2.91
C ARG A 126 -10.74 -17.15 1.65
N LEU A 127 -10.53 -15.84 1.83
CA LEU A 127 -10.38 -14.87 0.75
C LEU A 127 -8.95 -14.78 0.21
N GLY A 128 -8.00 -15.55 0.75
CA GLY A 128 -6.58 -15.48 0.39
C GLY A 128 -6.31 -15.65 -1.12
N ARG A 129 -7.11 -16.48 -1.82
CA ARG A 129 -7.00 -16.65 -3.27
C ARG A 129 -7.41 -15.43 -4.08
N VAL A 130 -8.26 -14.56 -3.51
CA VAL A 130 -8.75 -13.33 -4.15
C VAL A 130 -7.90 -12.13 -3.72
N LEU A 131 -7.68 -11.96 -2.41
CA LEU A 131 -6.96 -10.82 -1.84
C LEU A 131 -5.44 -10.92 -2.01
N GLY A 132 -4.88 -12.14 -1.96
CA GLY A 132 -3.44 -12.38 -2.04
C GLY A 132 -2.79 -11.83 -3.31
N PRO A 133 -3.23 -12.25 -4.51
CA PRO A 133 -2.65 -11.77 -5.78
C PRO A 133 -2.79 -10.26 -5.99
N LYS A 134 -3.77 -9.63 -5.33
CA LYS A 134 -4.01 -8.18 -5.41
C LYS A 134 -3.26 -7.38 -4.33
N GLY A 135 -2.50 -8.05 -3.46
CA GLY A 135 -1.79 -7.38 -2.37
C GLY A 135 -2.68 -6.83 -1.25
N LEU A 136 -3.96 -7.24 -1.21
CA LEU A 136 -4.95 -6.76 -0.25
C LEU A 136 -5.06 -7.63 1.02
N MET A 137 -4.27 -8.71 1.11
CA MET A 137 -4.33 -9.62 2.26
C MET A 137 -3.77 -8.96 3.52
N PRO A 138 -4.54 -8.88 4.62
CA PRO A 138 -4.05 -8.32 5.88
C PRO A 138 -2.82 -9.07 6.41
N ASN A 139 -1.87 -8.32 7.00
CA ASN A 139 -0.63 -8.87 7.52
C ASN A 139 -0.23 -8.23 8.84
N PRO A 140 0.14 -9.01 9.89
CA PRO A 140 0.60 -8.47 11.16
C PRO A 140 1.83 -7.56 11.05
N LYS A 141 2.79 -7.91 10.15
CA LYS A 141 4.00 -7.10 9.94
C LYS A 141 3.72 -5.73 9.30
N ALA A 142 2.67 -5.64 8.51
CA ALA A 142 2.17 -4.37 7.96
C ALA A 142 1.29 -3.61 8.96
N GLY A 143 0.94 -4.22 10.09
CA GLY A 143 0.06 -3.65 11.09
C GLY A 143 -1.39 -3.53 10.63
N THR A 144 -1.80 -4.35 9.65
CA THR A 144 -3.19 -4.45 9.17
C THR A 144 -3.96 -5.59 9.84
N VAL A 145 -3.29 -6.41 10.67
CA VAL A 145 -3.92 -7.34 11.59
C VAL A 145 -3.66 -6.84 13.02
N THR A 146 -4.66 -6.30 13.68
CA THR A 146 -4.51 -5.68 14.99
C THR A 146 -5.83 -5.64 15.78
N MET A 147 -5.72 -5.61 17.11
CA MET A 147 -6.85 -5.35 18.00
C MET A 147 -7.17 -3.84 18.11
N ASP A 148 -6.19 -2.98 17.84
CA ASP A 148 -6.36 -1.52 17.83
C ASP A 148 -6.76 -1.05 16.43
N VAL A 149 -8.04 -1.25 16.12
CA VAL A 149 -8.60 -0.93 14.81
C VAL A 149 -8.62 0.58 14.57
N THR A 150 -8.89 1.37 15.58
CA THR A 150 -8.94 2.84 15.50
C THR A 150 -7.59 3.41 15.06
N LYS A 151 -6.52 2.97 15.71
CA LYS A 151 -5.16 3.39 15.34
C LYS A 151 -4.80 2.95 13.92
N ALA A 152 -5.12 1.70 13.55
CA ALA A 152 -4.82 1.20 12.21
C ALA A 152 -5.52 2.01 11.12
N VAL A 153 -6.79 2.33 11.27
CA VAL A 153 -7.56 3.14 10.31
C VAL A 153 -6.98 4.55 10.22
N ASN A 154 -6.66 5.18 11.36
CA ASN A 154 -6.07 6.52 11.38
C ASN A 154 -4.69 6.55 10.72
N ASP A 155 -3.82 5.58 11.03
CA ASP A 155 -2.49 5.46 10.42
C ASP A 155 -2.57 5.32 8.89
N ILE A 156 -3.50 4.47 8.41
CA ILE A 156 -3.71 4.25 6.97
C ILE A 156 -4.19 5.53 6.29
N LYS A 157 -5.15 6.24 6.90
CA LYS A 157 -5.62 7.54 6.40
C LYS A 157 -4.56 8.62 6.44
N ALA A 158 -3.65 8.56 7.42
CA ALA A 158 -2.49 9.45 7.50
C ALA A 158 -1.41 9.16 6.45
N GLY A 159 -1.55 8.07 5.68
CA GLY A 159 -0.61 7.71 4.61
C GLY A 159 0.40 6.66 5.00
N LYS A 160 -0.05 5.63 5.72
CA LYS A 160 0.76 4.44 6.02
C LYS A 160 1.00 3.65 4.74
N ILE A 161 2.25 3.36 4.45
CA ILE A 161 2.69 2.51 3.35
C ILE A 161 3.39 1.26 3.86
N GLU A 162 3.27 0.17 3.11
CA GLU A 162 4.02 -1.06 3.34
C GLU A 162 5.25 -1.09 2.44
N TYR A 163 6.38 -1.56 2.96
CA TYR A 163 7.58 -1.85 2.18
C TYR A 163 8.02 -3.30 2.39
N ARG A 164 8.56 -3.90 1.34
CA ARG A 164 9.11 -5.25 1.37
C ARG A 164 10.31 -5.35 0.43
N LEU A 165 11.18 -6.31 0.72
CA LEU A 165 12.25 -6.72 -0.17
C LEU A 165 11.67 -7.61 -1.28
N ASP A 166 12.00 -7.30 -2.55
CA ASP A 166 11.67 -8.09 -3.74
C ASP A 166 12.87 -8.91 -4.20
#